data_902d23e2f369c4089cc66a1a754bbef1
#
_entry.id   902d23e2f369c4089cc66a1a754bbef1
#
_cell.length_a   1.000
_cell.length_b   1.000
_cell.length_c   1.000
_cell.angle_alpha   90.00
_cell.angle_beta   90.00
_cell.angle_gamma   90.00
#
_symmetry.space_group_name_H-M   'P 1'
#
loop_
_entity.id
_entity.type
_entity.pdbx_description
1 polymer ?
#
loop_
_entity_poly.entity_id
_entity_poly.type
_entity_poly.pdbx_seq_one_letter_code
_entity_poly.pdbx_strand_id
1 'polypeptide(L)'
;FNIGFSGDKTEHVLWRFDNGELANFKPKVAVIMIGTNNTGHIMQKAEETAEGIKAIITKLHKHSPETKVLLLAIFPRGEKQDHKMRVLNTQINNIIKTYADGKLVHYLDMAPSFLTKDGILTKEVMPDRLHPREPGYKIWAATMEPKLKELLGE
;
A
#
# COMPACT_ATOMS: atom_id res chain seq x y z
N PHE A 1 -3.15 -9.52 12.60
CA PHE A 1 -1.69 -9.65 12.64
C PHE A 1 -1.05 -8.55 11.82
N ASN A 2 0.10 -8.03 12.27
CA ASN A 2 0.93 -7.13 11.52
C ASN A 2 2.26 -7.82 11.23
N ILE A 3 2.57 -7.96 9.93
CA ILE A 3 3.81 -8.55 9.41
C ILE A 3 4.62 -7.53 8.59
N GLY A 4 4.33 -6.24 8.76
CA GLY A 4 5.05 -5.16 8.10
C GLY A 4 6.35 -4.82 8.84
N PHE A 5 7.41 -4.57 8.08
CA PHE A 5 8.71 -4.15 8.61
C PHE A 5 9.09 -2.78 8.05
N SER A 6 9.66 -1.95 8.93
CA SER A 6 10.15 -0.63 8.52
C SER A 6 11.27 -0.76 7.49
N GLY A 7 11.23 0.07 6.45
CA GLY A 7 12.24 0.09 5.41
C GLY A 7 12.07 -0.97 4.31
N ASP A 8 11.09 -1.87 4.42
CA ASP A 8 10.89 -2.90 3.41
C ASP A 8 10.55 -2.32 2.04
N LYS A 9 11.16 -2.90 1.03
CA LYS A 9 10.85 -2.79 -0.38
C LYS A 9 10.12 -4.06 -0.83
N THR A 10 9.59 -4.08 -2.04
CA THR A 10 8.85 -5.23 -2.57
C THR A 10 9.66 -6.53 -2.54
N GLU A 11 10.94 -6.48 -2.88
CA GLU A 11 11.85 -7.63 -2.86
C GLU A 11 12.07 -8.20 -1.45
N HIS A 12 12.05 -7.36 -0.41
CA HIS A 12 12.17 -7.83 0.98
C HIS A 12 10.94 -8.62 1.41
N VAL A 13 9.74 -8.14 1.07
CA VAL A 13 8.49 -8.87 1.34
C VAL A 13 8.47 -10.21 0.61
N LEU A 14 8.89 -10.25 -0.66
CA LEU A 14 9.00 -11.48 -1.44
C LEU A 14 9.97 -12.47 -0.79
N TRP A 15 11.12 -12.00 -0.34
CA TRP A 15 12.10 -12.81 0.37
C TRP A 15 11.52 -13.41 1.66
N ARG A 16 10.80 -12.60 2.48
CA ARG A 16 10.15 -13.09 3.70
C ARG A 16 9.12 -14.17 3.41
N PHE A 17 8.32 -14.00 2.37
CA PHE A 17 7.34 -15.01 1.96
C PHE A 17 8.02 -16.32 1.56
N ASP A 18 9.20 -16.26 0.90
CA ASP A 18 10.00 -17.45 0.56
C ASP A 18 10.64 -18.08 1.79
N ASN A 19 10.85 -17.32 2.85
CA ASN A 19 11.50 -17.78 4.07
C ASN A 19 10.49 -18.06 5.22
N GLY A 20 9.24 -18.38 4.88
CA GLY A 20 8.28 -18.98 5.79
C GLY A 20 7.37 -17.99 6.52
N GLU A 21 7.40 -16.70 6.24
CA GLU A 21 6.56 -15.73 6.96
C GLU A 21 5.06 -16.00 6.79
N LEU A 22 4.65 -16.59 5.68
CA LEU A 22 3.25 -16.98 5.44
C LEU A 22 2.87 -18.35 6.01
N ALA A 23 3.83 -19.16 6.48
CA ALA A 23 3.62 -20.59 6.75
C ALA A 23 2.41 -20.91 7.63
N ASN A 24 2.10 -20.03 8.59
CA ASN A 24 1.02 -20.22 9.56
C ASN A 24 -0.16 -19.27 9.36
N PHE A 25 -0.21 -18.56 8.22
CA PHE A 25 -1.24 -17.54 7.96
C PHE A 25 -2.13 -17.93 6.78
N LYS A 26 -3.43 -17.97 7.02
CA LYS A 26 -4.47 -17.99 5.97
C LYS A 26 -5.48 -16.90 6.30
N PRO A 27 -5.15 -15.63 6.11
CA PRO A 27 -6.03 -14.53 6.48
C PRO A 27 -7.25 -14.48 5.58
N LYS A 28 -8.41 -14.08 6.12
CA LYS A 28 -9.61 -13.80 5.34
C LYS A 28 -9.38 -12.58 4.42
N VAL A 29 -8.70 -11.57 4.96
CA VAL A 29 -8.30 -10.35 4.23
C VAL A 29 -6.84 -10.03 4.53
N ALA A 30 -6.06 -9.70 3.50
CA ALA A 30 -4.72 -9.15 3.62
C ALA A 30 -4.72 -7.69 3.12
N VAL A 31 -4.32 -6.76 3.98
CA VAL A 31 -4.13 -5.36 3.60
C VAL A 31 -2.68 -5.17 3.16
N ILE A 32 -2.47 -4.70 1.94
CA ILE A 32 -1.13 -4.53 1.36
C ILE A 32 -0.92 -3.07 0.98
N MET A 33 0.11 -2.44 1.54
CA MET A 33 0.65 -1.16 1.08
C MET A 33 2.17 -1.23 1.13
N ILE A 34 2.82 -1.21 -0.02
CA ILE A 34 4.27 -1.33 -0.18
C ILE A 34 4.73 -0.55 -1.41
N GLY A 35 6.00 -0.14 -1.47
CA GLY A 35 6.60 0.51 -2.63
C GLY A 35 7.17 1.89 -2.37
N THR A 36 6.78 2.57 -1.28
CA THR A 36 7.34 3.89 -0.96
C THR A 36 8.86 3.86 -0.72
N ASN A 37 9.42 2.73 -0.28
CA ASN A 37 10.86 2.57 -0.09
C ASN A 37 11.58 2.23 -1.40
N ASN A 38 10.92 1.58 -2.35
CA ASN A 38 11.43 1.42 -3.72
C ASN A 38 11.63 2.79 -4.37
N THR A 39 10.67 3.70 -4.21
CA THR A 39 10.78 5.08 -4.72
C THR A 39 11.76 5.91 -3.92
N GLY A 40 11.75 5.80 -2.59
CA GLY A 40 12.52 6.66 -1.68
C GLY A 40 14.01 6.32 -1.60
N HIS A 41 14.36 5.04 -1.64
CA HIS A 41 15.75 4.61 -1.47
C HIS A 41 16.52 4.57 -2.79
N ILE A 42 15.89 4.12 -3.87
CA ILE A 42 16.59 3.84 -5.13
C ILE A 42 15.92 4.45 -6.36
N MET A 43 14.86 5.23 -6.21
CA MET A 43 14.11 5.80 -7.33
C MET A 43 13.75 4.74 -8.40
N GLN A 44 13.36 3.54 -7.96
CA GLN A 44 13.02 2.44 -8.84
C GLN A 44 11.87 2.82 -9.78
N LYS A 45 11.92 2.36 -11.03
CA LYS A 45 10.88 2.64 -12.02
C LYS A 45 9.51 2.17 -11.53
N ALA A 46 8.48 2.88 -11.97
CA ALA A 46 7.11 2.58 -11.53
C ALA A 46 6.67 1.17 -11.91
N GLU A 47 7.01 0.74 -13.12
CA GLU A 47 6.69 -0.58 -13.66
C GLU A 47 7.34 -1.69 -12.82
N GLU A 48 8.61 -1.56 -12.48
CA GLU A 48 9.36 -2.55 -11.69
C GLU A 48 8.79 -2.68 -10.27
N THR A 49 8.45 -1.54 -9.63
CA THR A 49 7.81 -1.56 -8.31
C THR A 49 6.42 -2.19 -8.38
N ALA A 50 5.64 -1.86 -9.41
CA ALA A 50 4.32 -2.43 -9.63
C ALA A 50 4.38 -3.95 -9.89
N GLU A 51 5.35 -4.42 -10.67
CA GLU A 51 5.60 -5.87 -10.87
C GLU A 51 5.93 -6.57 -9.54
N GLY A 52 6.75 -5.95 -8.70
CA GLY A 52 7.03 -6.45 -7.36
C GLY A 52 5.76 -6.60 -6.50
N ILE A 53 4.86 -5.61 -6.54
CA ILE A 53 3.56 -5.66 -5.84
C ILE A 53 2.70 -6.79 -6.42
N LYS A 54 2.64 -6.95 -7.74
CA LYS A 54 1.93 -8.05 -8.39
C LYS A 54 2.45 -9.41 -7.97
N ALA A 55 3.78 -9.56 -7.89
CA ALA A 55 4.42 -10.78 -7.45
C ALA A 55 4.07 -11.13 -5.99
N ILE A 56 3.99 -10.13 -5.10
CA ILE A 56 3.55 -10.31 -3.70
C ILE A 56 2.12 -10.86 -3.66
N ILE A 57 1.18 -10.25 -4.40
CA ILE A 57 -0.22 -10.70 -4.47
C ILE A 57 -0.30 -12.13 -5.03
N THR A 58 0.42 -12.42 -6.11
CA THR A 58 0.46 -13.75 -6.73
C THR A 58 0.97 -14.81 -5.75
N LYS A 59 2.04 -14.49 -5.02
CA LYS A 59 2.63 -15.42 -4.03
C LYS A 59 1.71 -15.64 -2.84
N LEU A 60 1.02 -14.61 -2.37
CA LEU A 60 0.01 -14.72 -1.33
C LEU A 60 -1.14 -15.63 -1.78
N HIS A 61 -1.68 -15.43 -2.98
CA HIS A 61 -2.77 -16.27 -3.52
C HIS A 61 -2.32 -17.70 -3.79
N LYS A 62 -1.06 -17.93 -4.18
CA LYS A 62 -0.52 -19.30 -4.27
C LYS A 62 -0.53 -20.02 -2.93
N HIS A 63 -0.28 -19.28 -1.83
CA HIS A 63 -0.28 -19.81 -0.47
C HIS A 63 -1.70 -19.92 0.12
N SER A 64 -2.53 -18.93 -0.10
CA SER A 64 -3.90 -18.82 0.42
C SER A 64 -4.86 -18.29 -0.67
N PRO A 65 -5.41 -19.18 -1.52
CA PRO A 65 -6.19 -18.79 -2.71
C PRO A 65 -7.46 -18.00 -2.40
N GLU A 66 -8.06 -18.18 -1.24
CA GLU A 66 -9.32 -17.54 -0.83
C GLU A 66 -9.10 -16.17 -0.15
N THR A 67 -7.86 -15.79 0.14
CA THR A 67 -7.57 -14.52 0.80
C THR A 67 -7.94 -13.36 -0.11
N LYS A 68 -8.84 -12.50 0.35
CA LYS A 68 -9.09 -11.22 -0.31
C LYS A 68 -7.95 -10.26 -0.03
N VAL A 69 -7.47 -9.57 -1.04
CA VAL A 69 -6.44 -8.54 -0.92
C VAL A 69 -7.09 -7.17 -0.98
N LEU A 70 -6.89 -6.36 0.06
CA LEU A 70 -7.15 -4.93 0.02
C LEU A 70 -5.82 -4.22 -0.31
N LEU A 71 -5.62 -3.94 -1.59
CA LEU A 71 -4.45 -3.23 -2.09
C LEU A 71 -4.66 -1.73 -1.92
N LEU A 72 -3.86 -1.10 -1.06
CA LEU A 72 -3.91 0.32 -0.84
C LEU A 72 -2.98 1.05 -1.82
N ALA A 73 -3.43 2.20 -2.30
CA ALA A 73 -2.55 3.14 -2.97
C ALA A 73 -1.38 3.52 -2.05
N ILE A 74 -0.18 3.62 -2.60
CA ILE A 74 0.97 4.17 -1.88
C ILE A 74 0.65 5.63 -1.54
N PHE A 75 0.83 5.99 -0.28
CA PHE A 75 0.52 7.34 0.21
C PHE A 75 1.29 8.42 -0.54
N PRO A 76 0.72 9.64 -0.61
CA PRO A 76 1.43 10.78 -1.15
C PRO A 76 2.71 11.04 -0.34
N ARG A 77 3.79 11.38 -1.04
CA ARG A 77 5.09 11.67 -0.44
C ARG A 77 5.59 13.05 -0.88
N GLY A 78 6.21 13.78 0.04
CA GLY A 78 6.57 15.17 -0.21
C GLY A 78 5.38 16.12 -0.07
N GLU A 79 5.65 17.42 0.01
CA GLU A 79 4.63 18.43 0.31
C GLU A 79 3.67 18.67 -0.85
N LYS A 80 4.22 18.88 -2.06
CA LYS A 80 3.48 19.29 -3.25
C LYS A 80 3.34 18.16 -4.25
N GLN A 81 2.41 18.31 -5.18
CA GLN A 81 2.10 17.32 -6.20
C GLN A 81 3.28 17.03 -7.14
N ASP A 82 4.11 18.03 -7.42
CA ASP A 82 5.28 17.94 -8.30
C ASP A 82 6.52 17.31 -7.63
N HIS A 83 6.45 16.98 -6.35
CA HIS A 83 7.55 16.30 -5.67
C HIS A 83 7.84 14.97 -6.36
N LYS A 84 9.08 14.78 -6.82
CA LYS A 84 9.51 13.64 -7.67
C LYS A 84 9.06 12.27 -7.17
N MET A 85 9.13 12.03 -5.86
CA MET A 85 8.71 10.74 -5.28
C MET A 85 7.19 10.62 -5.23
N ARG A 86 6.43 11.74 -5.11
CA ARG A 86 4.97 11.72 -5.22
C ARG A 86 4.53 11.40 -6.64
N VAL A 87 5.16 12.02 -7.63
CA VAL A 87 4.91 11.72 -9.05
C VAL A 87 5.14 10.22 -9.30
N LEU A 88 6.25 9.67 -8.82
CA LEU A 88 6.58 8.27 -9.00
C LEU A 88 5.58 7.34 -8.28
N ASN A 89 5.19 7.64 -7.03
CA ASN A 89 4.14 6.90 -6.32
C ASN A 89 2.80 6.95 -7.08
N THR A 90 2.46 8.11 -7.66
CA THR A 90 1.23 8.25 -8.47
C THR A 90 1.29 7.38 -9.73
N GLN A 91 2.45 7.31 -10.40
CA GLN A 91 2.64 6.41 -11.56
C GLN A 91 2.46 4.94 -11.15
N ILE A 92 3.06 4.51 -10.03
CA ILE A 92 2.86 3.16 -9.49
C ILE A 92 1.38 2.91 -9.21
N ASN A 93 0.71 3.84 -8.51
CA ASN A 93 -0.70 3.73 -8.16
C ASN A 93 -1.60 3.61 -9.40
N ASN A 94 -1.26 4.30 -10.49
CA ASN A 94 -1.96 4.17 -11.77
C ASN A 94 -1.83 2.78 -12.40
N ILE A 95 -0.73 2.10 -12.17
CA ILE A 95 -0.54 0.72 -12.64
C ILE A 95 -1.26 -0.26 -11.71
N ILE A 96 -0.98 -0.20 -10.40
CA ILE A 96 -1.48 -1.21 -9.46
C ILE A 96 -2.99 -1.18 -9.27
N LYS A 97 -3.68 -0.04 -9.51
CA LYS A 97 -5.14 0.00 -9.50
C LYS A 97 -5.77 -0.94 -10.54
N THR A 98 -5.04 -1.25 -11.62
CA THR A 98 -5.51 -2.18 -12.67
C THR A 98 -5.45 -3.65 -12.23
N TYR A 99 -4.83 -3.96 -11.10
CA TYR A 99 -4.77 -5.31 -10.55
C TYR A 99 -6.06 -5.71 -9.82
N ALA A 100 -6.90 -4.73 -9.50
CA ALA A 100 -8.20 -4.99 -8.88
C ALA A 100 -9.12 -5.72 -9.86
N ASP A 101 -9.64 -6.88 -9.43
CA ASP A 101 -10.60 -7.69 -10.19
C ASP A 101 -12.02 -7.65 -9.59
N GLY A 102 -12.18 -6.96 -8.46
CA GLY A 102 -13.44 -6.83 -7.72
C GLY A 102 -13.91 -8.12 -7.02
N LYS A 103 -13.11 -9.19 -7.08
CA LYS A 103 -13.41 -10.49 -6.46
C LYS A 103 -12.43 -10.81 -5.34
N LEU A 104 -11.17 -11.05 -5.69
CA LEU A 104 -10.10 -11.36 -4.75
C LEU A 104 -9.16 -10.18 -4.52
N VAL A 105 -9.00 -9.28 -5.48
CA VAL A 105 -8.17 -8.08 -5.34
C VAL A 105 -9.05 -6.84 -5.41
N HIS A 106 -9.02 -6.05 -4.36
CA HIS A 106 -9.74 -4.78 -4.23
C HIS A 106 -8.72 -3.66 -4.05
N TYR A 107 -8.94 -2.53 -4.72
CA TYR A 107 -8.05 -1.37 -4.62
C TYR A 107 -8.73 -0.24 -3.88
N LEU A 108 -7.98 0.44 -3.01
CA LEU A 108 -8.45 1.64 -2.29
C LEU A 108 -7.40 2.74 -2.36
N ASP A 109 -7.78 3.88 -2.94
CA ASP A 109 -6.99 5.10 -2.92
C ASP A 109 -7.47 6.02 -1.80
N MET A 110 -6.62 6.20 -0.80
CA MET A 110 -6.89 7.08 0.34
C MET A 110 -6.16 8.42 0.23
N ALA A 111 -5.36 8.63 -0.82
CA ALA A 111 -4.57 9.86 -0.98
C ALA A 111 -5.38 11.15 -0.82
N PRO A 112 -6.61 11.27 -1.38
CA PRO A 112 -7.42 12.46 -1.22
C PRO A 112 -7.70 12.83 0.26
N SER A 113 -7.85 11.84 1.14
CA SER A 113 -8.12 12.07 2.57
C SER A 113 -6.92 12.62 3.35
N PHE A 114 -5.70 12.46 2.80
CA PHE A 114 -4.47 12.95 3.42
C PHE A 114 -4.06 14.34 2.95
N LEU A 115 -4.71 14.85 1.91
CA LEU A 115 -4.32 16.08 1.24
C LEU A 115 -5.34 17.20 1.50
N THR A 116 -4.87 18.43 1.50
CA THR A 116 -5.76 19.60 1.44
C THR A 116 -6.45 19.67 0.08
N LYS A 117 -7.43 20.56 -0.07
CA LYS A 117 -8.11 20.82 -1.36
C LYS A 117 -7.12 21.24 -2.46
N ASP A 118 -6.00 21.87 -2.09
CA ASP A 118 -4.94 22.30 -3.02
C ASP A 118 -3.90 21.20 -3.25
N GLY A 119 -4.14 19.98 -2.77
CA GLY A 119 -3.24 18.84 -2.97
C GLY A 119 -1.97 18.87 -2.10
N ILE A 120 -1.95 19.64 -1.03
CA ILE A 120 -0.80 19.76 -0.11
C ILE A 120 -0.88 18.68 0.97
N LEU A 121 0.22 17.97 1.19
CA LEU A 121 0.40 17.11 2.35
C LEU A 121 0.96 17.94 3.51
N THR A 122 0.19 18.10 4.58
CA THR A 122 0.57 18.96 5.71
C THR A 122 1.48 18.27 6.72
N LYS A 123 2.25 19.04 7.48
CA LYS A 123 3.06 18.52 8.60
C LYS A 123 2.23 17.97 9.74
N GLU A 124 1.00 18.44 9.88
CA GLU A 124 0.07 17.94 10.90
C GLU A 124 -0.25 16.46 10.66
N VAL A 125 -0.48 16.09 9.40
CA VAL A 125 -0.81 14.71 9.01
C VAL A 125 0.45 13.83 8.97
N MET A 126 1.51 14.33 8.30
CA MET A 126 2.80 13.65 8.17
C MET A 126 3.93 14.67 8.37
N PRO A 127 4.55 14.77 9.56
CA PRO A 127 5.56 15.79 9.87
C PRO A 127 6.75 15.83 8.93
N ASP A 128 7.21 14.69 8.49
CA ASP A 128 8.31 14.50 7.53
C ASP A 128 7.82 14.29 6.09
N ARG A 129 6.52 14.49 5.83
CA ARG A 129 5.86 14.25 4.53
C ARG A 129 5.95 12.80 4.03
N LEU A 130 6.07 11.85 4.96
CA LEU A 130 6.17 10.42 4.66
C LEU A 130 5.45 9.54 5.69
N HIS A 131 5.72 9.77 6.99
CA HIS A 131 5.21 8.93 8.06
C HIS A 131 4.02 9.59 8.76
N PRO A 132 2.84 8.92 8.78
CA PRO A 132 1.69 9.41 9.52
C PRO A 132 1.99 9.59 11.01
N ARG A 133 1.41 10.61 11.60
CA ARG A 133 1.24 10.74 13.06
C ARG A 133 -0.21 10.42 13.43
N GLU A 134 -0.55 10.62 14.69
CA GLU A 134 -1.89 10.31 15.18
C GLU A 134 -3.03 10.83 14.28
N PRO A 135 -3.05 12.12 13.82
CA PRO A 135 -4.07 12.57 12.88
C PRO A 135 -4.08 11.77 11.56
N GLY A 136 -2.91 11.47 11.01
CA GLY A 136 -2.79 10.66 9.79
C GLY A 136 -3.27 9.23 9.98
N TYR A 137 -2.98 8.61 11.12
CA TYR A 137 -3.51 7.27 11.42
C TYR A 137 -5.03 7.26 11.65
N LYS A 138 -5.61 8.32 12.22
CA LYS A 138 -7.08 8.46 12.32
C LYS A 138 -7.72 8.56 10.94
N ILE A 139 -7.13 9.33 10.03
CA ILE A 139 -7.58 9.43 8.63
C ILE A 139 -7.50 8.04 7.97
N TRP A 140 -6.36 7.34 8.13
CA TRP A 140 -6.17 6.00 7.57
C TRP A 140 -7.26 5.05 8.04
N ALA A 141 -7.44 4.94 9.36
CA ALA A 141 -8.43 4.04 9.94
C ALA A 141 -9.84 4.36 9.43
N ALA A 142 -10.26 5.63 9.53
CA ALA A 142 -11.61 6.05 9.12
C ALA A 142 -11.90 5.81 7.63
N THR A 143 -10.87 5.97 6.76
CA THR A 143 -11.04 5.80 5.31
C THR A 143 -11.00 4.33 4.91
N MET A 144 -10.19 3.50 5.57
CA MET A 144 -10.00 2.10 5.22
C MET A 144 -11.09 1.18 5.83
N GLU A 145 -11.51 1.47 7.05
CA GLU A 145 -12.37 0.58 7.85
C GLU A 145 -13.66 0.16 7.14
N PRO A 146 -14.42 1.04 6.45
CA PRO A 146 -15.65 0.64 5.75
C PRO A 146 -15.38 -0.45 4.70
N LYS A 147 -14.31 -0.30 3.91
CA LYS A 147 -13.96 -1.30 2.89
C LYS A 147 -13.45 -2.59 3.51
N LEU A 148 -12.68 -2.49 4.58
CA LEU A 148 -12.17 -3.66 5.31
C LEU A 148 -13.33 -4.47 5.91
N LYS A 149 -14.31 -3.84 6.54
CA LYS A 149 -15.53 -4.50 7.07
C LYS A 149 -16.33 -5.19 5.97
N GLU A 150 -16.57 -4.50 4.85
CA GLU A 150 -17.23 -5.11 3.67
C GLU A 150 -16.53 -6.40 3.25
N LEU A 151 -15.21 -6.40 3.15
CA LEU A 151 -14.42 -7.58 2.73
C LEU A 151 -14.44 -8.70 3.77
N LEU A 152 -14.53 -8.35 5.05
CA LEU A 152 -14.68 -9.30 6.15
C LEU A 152 -16.11 -9.86 6.25
N GLY A 153 -17.10 -9.20 5.65
CA GLY A 153 -18.50 -9.57 5.75
C GLY A 153 -19.13 -9.15 7.08
N GLU A 154 -18.72 -7.99 7.59
CA GLU A 154 -19.18 -7.37 8.85
C GLU A 154 -20.05 -6.16 8.59
#